data_1bcdaaa43c9af02c486562c42b324c43
#
_entry.id   1bcdaaa43c9af02c486562c42b324c43
#
_cell.length_a   1.000
_cell.length_b   1.000
_cell.length_c   1.000
_cell.angle_alpha   90.00
_cell.angle_beta   90.00
_cell.angle_gamma   90.00
#
_symmetry.space_group_name_H-M   'P 1'
#
loop_
_entity.id
_entity.type
_entity.pdbx_description
1 polymer ?
#
loop_
_entity_poly.entity_id
_entity_poly.type
_entity_poly.pdbx_seq_one_letter_code
_entity_poly.pdbx_strand_id
1 'polypeptide(L)'
;MRGVIVQSTPAALPSQAPNHGAIAFVDRDGVLNVGSANYINNPSELILLPGAAEAIGDLRRGGYQVCVVTNQSPIMRGLWGVKEMHQIHDSLRRMFLEIDPDAHLDAVLVCPHRHRDRCNCRKPMPGMLRLGERLLRGHEDNQERMIIEIDAGSKVNWWNPKITANHPLDVMIGDRDSDMGAGWAHGLRCFKVNWNLGLASVTTRVLDDGDQGDRFEPLR
;
A
#
# COMPACT_ATOMS: atom_id res chain seq x y z
N MET A 1 16.63 -10.27 9.13
CA MET A 1 15.21 -10.58 8.84
C MET A 1 15.09 -10.76 7.33
N ARG A 2 14.43 -11.81 6.89
CA ARG A 2 14.11 -12.03 5.47
C ARG A 2 12.59 -12.02 5.34
N GLY A 3 12.05 -11.37 4.30
CA GLY A 3 10.62 -11.36 4.02
C GLY A 3 9.92 -10.02 4.25
N VAL A 4 8.63 -10.02 3.99
CA VAL A 4 7.67 -8.93 4.21
C VAL A 4 7.00 -9.14 5.56
N ILE A 5 6.90 -8.09 6.36
CA ILE A 5 6.10 -8.12 7.58
C ILE A 5 4.67 -7.79 7.19
N VAL A 6 3.74 -8.65 7.59
CA VAL A 6 2.33 -8.58 7.22
C VAL A 6 1.48 -8.39 8.47
N GLN A 7 0.54 -7.46 8.38
CA GLN A 7 -0.61 -7.36 9.28
C GLN A 7 -1.86 -7.46 8.40
N SER A 8 -2.60 -8.56 8.52
CA SER A 8 -3.77 -8.85 7.71
C SER A 8 -5.01 -8.89 8.60
N THR A 9 -5.94 -8.01 8.33
CA THR A 9 -7.20 -7.86 9.06
C THR A 9 -8.33 -7.56 8.07
N PRO A 10 -8.60 -8.49 7.12
CA PRO A 10 -9.63 -8.24 6.11
C PRO A 10 -10.99 -8.08 6.78
N ALA A 11 -11.76 -7.12 6.32
CA ALA A 11 -13.13 -6.86 6.77
C ALA A 11 -14.09 -6.89 5.58
N ALA A 12 -15.34 -7.23 5.85
CA ALA A 12 -16.39 -7.11 4.85
C ALA A 12 -16.46 -5.67 4.31
N LEU A 13 -16.70 -5.53 3.03
CA LEU A 13 -17.00 -4.23 2.43
C LEU A 13 -18.34 -3.69 3.00
N PRO A 14 -18.55 -2.36 2.99
CA PRO A 14 -19.84 -1.77 3.34
C PRO A 14 -20.98 -2.43 2.55
N SER A 15 -22.14 -2.60 3.18
CA SER A 15 -23.25 -3.44 2.64
C SER A 15 -23.78 -3.05 1.26
N GLN A 16 -23.57 -1.80 0.85
CA GLN A 16 -23.97 -1.29 -0.47
C GLN A 16 -22.80 -1.16 -1.46
N ALA A 17 -21.59 -1.53 -1.05
CA ALA A 17 -20.42 -1.42 -1.91
C ALA A 17 -20.47 -2.45 -3.04
N PRO A 18 -20.03 -2.10 -4.25
CA PRO A 18 -19.83 -3.06 -5.32
C PRO A 18 -18.82 -4.14 -4.87
N ASN A 19 -19.07 -5.39 -5.20
CA ASN A 19 -18.13 -6.49 -4.89
C ASN A 19 -17.41 -6.94 -6.16
N HIS A 20 -16.55 -6.07 -6.70
CA HIS A 20 -15.78 -6.36 -7.91
C HIS A 20 -14.41 -6.99 -7.63
N GLY A 21 -13.98 -7.06 -6.35
CA GLY A 21 -12.72 -7.70 -5.97
C GLY A 21 -11.46 -6.86 -6.28
N ALA A 22 -11.61 -5.57 -6.56
CA ALA A 22 -10.48 -4.67 -6.79
C ALA A 22 -9.72 -4.35 -5.49
N ILE A 23 -8.42 -4.10 -5.65
CA ILE A 23 -7.53 -3.76 -4.54
C ILE A 23 -6.93 -2.37 -4.79
N ALA A 24 -7.02 -1.51 -3.78
CA ALA A 24 -6.27 -0.27 -3.73
C ALA A 24 -4.99 -0.50 -2.90
N PHE A 25 -3.84 -0.55 -3.58
CA PHE A 25 -2.54 -0.51 -2.94
C PHE A 25 -2.14 0.93 -2.67
N VAL A 26 -1.86 1.25 -1.40
CA VAL A 26 -1.65 2.64 -0.96
C VAL A 26 -0.33 2.72 -0.20
N ASP A 27 0.55 3.68 -0.53
CA ASP A 27 1.69 3.96 0.35
C ASP A 27 1.20 4.60 1.65
N ARG A 28 2.03 4.57 2.67
CA ARG A 28 1.70 5.12 3.99
C ARG A 28 2.13 6.59 4.12
N ASP A 29 3.43 6.83 4.09
CA ASP A 29 4.03 8.13 4.39
C ASP A 29 3.92 9.06 3.17
N GLY A 30 3.34 10.25 3.35
CA GLY A 30 3.04 11.19 2.26
C GLY A 30 1.76 10.85 1.47
N VAL A 31 1.00 9.82 1.89
CA VAL A 31 -0.27 9.41 1.26
C VAL A 31 -1.39 9.32 2.28
N LEU A 32 -1.16 8.66 3.40
CA LEU A 32 -2.11 8.49 4.51
C LEU A 32 -1.78 9.39 5.70
N ASN A 33 -0.48 9.52 6.00
CA ASN A 33 0.02 10.39 7.06
C ASN A 33 1.14 11.29 6.53
N VAL A 34 1.38 12.37 7.25
CA VAL A 34 2.50 13.26 6.97
C VAL A 34 3.81 12.48 7.03
N GLY A 35 4.59 12.55 5.96
CA GLY A 35 5.91 11.93 5.89
C GLY A 35 6.92 12.67 6.77
N SER A 36 7.89 11.95 7.33
CA SER A 36 8.97 12.52 8.14
C SER A 36 10.33 12.13 7.60
N ALA A 37 11.26 13.11 7.52
CA ALA A 37 12.66 12.85 7.19
C ALA A 37 13.34 11.94 8.24
N ASN A 38 12.86 12.00 9.49
CA ASN A 38 13.36 11.22 10.63
C ASN A 38 12.55 9.95 10.89
N TYR A 39 11.69 9.55 9.93
CA TYR A 39 10.69 8.48 10.04
C TYR A 39 9.59 8.78 11.08
N ILE A 40 8.61 7.91 11.16
CA ILE A 40 7.64 7.83 12.25
C ILE A 40 8.15 6.72 13.17
N ASN A 41 8.58 7.08 14.38
CA ASN A 41 9.26 6.17 15.29
C ASN A 41 8.35 5.63 16.40
N ASN A 42 7.24 6.31 16.64
CA ASN A 42 6.23 5.91 17.62
C ASN A 42 4.84 6.46 17.25
N PRO A 43 3.76 5.92 17.84
CA PRO A 43 2.39 6.32 17.50
C PRO A 43 2.07 7.82 17.70
N SER A 44 2.72 8.51 18.65
CA SER A 44 2.46 9.93 18.90
C SER A 44 3.01 10.87 17.82
N GLU A 45 3.85 10.36 16.92
CA GLU A 45 4.37 11.11 15.77
C GLU A 45 3.46 10.98 14.52
N LEU A 46 2.40 10.14 14.59
CA LEU A 46 1.45 9.99 13.48
C LEU A 46 0.58 11.25 13.38
N ILE A 47 0.61 11.88 12.22
CA ILE A 47 -0.29 12.98 11.84
C ILE A 47 -0.94 12.58 10.54
N LEU A 48 -2.25 12.36 10.53
CA LEU A 48 -2.98 12.02 9.31
C LEU A 48 -2.97 13.20 8.33
N LEU A 49 -2.88 12.89 7.05
CA LEU A 49 -3.15 13.89 6.02
C LEU A 49 -4.65 14.20 5.97
N PRO A 50 -5.03 15.46 5.68
CA PRO A 50 -6.43 15.87 5.63
C PRO A 50 -7.24 15.00 4.67
N GLY A 51 -8.39 14.50 5.11
CA GLY A 51 -9.30 13.68 4.29
C GLY A 51 -8.80 12.24 4.02
N ALA A 52 -7.68 11.81 4.63
CA ALA A 52 -7.12 10.49 4.36
C ALA A 52 -8.03 9.35 4.84
N ALA A 53 -8.68 9.50 5.99
CA ALA A 53 -9.59 8.49 6.53
C ALA A 53 -10.87 8.40 5.69
N GLU A 54 -11.48 9.54 5.37
CA GLU A 54 -12.66 9.64 4.52
C GLU A 54 -12.38 9.04 3.13
N ALA A 55 -11.20 9.31 2.58
CA ALA A 55 -10.77 8.75 1.29
C ALA A 55 -10.65 7.21 1.33
N ILE A 56 -10.16 6.62 2.42
CA ILE A 56 -10.16 5.16 2.61
C ILE A 56 -11.59 4.64 2.68
N GLY A 57 -12.48 5.31 3.44
CA GLY A 57 -13.90 4.96 3.52
C GLY A 57 -14.56 5.00 2.14
N ASP A 58 -14.29 6.04 1.35
CA ASP A 58 -14.83 6.19 -0.02
C ASP A 58 -14.33 5.07 -0.95
N LEU A 59 -13.05 4.71 -0.90
CA LEU A 59 -12.54 3.58 -1.65
C LEU A 59 -13.26 2.28 -1.29
N ARG A 60 -13.50 2.03 0.00
CA ARG A 60 -14.20 0.82 0.45
C ARG A 60 -15.68 0.84 0.06
N ARG A 61 -16.35 1.98 0.14
CA ARG A 61 -17.71 2.17 -0.38
C ARG A 61 -17.77 2.01 -1.89
N GLY A 62 -16.67 2.35 -2.59
CA GLY A 62 -16.47 2.08 -4.01
C GLY A 62 -16.10 0.63 -4.35
N GLY A 63 -16.03 -0.27 -3.37
CA GLY A 63 -15.80 -1.71 -3.58
C GLY A 63 -14.34 -2.16 -3.54
N TYR A 64 -13.42 -1.29 -3.13
CA TYR A 64 -12.00 -1.64 -3.02
C TYR A 64 -11.67 -2.26 -1.66
N GLN A 65 -10.91 -3.36 -1.66
CA GLN A 65 -10.12 -3.75 -0.49
C GLN A 65 -8.87 -2.87 -0.42
N VAL A 66 -8.47 -2.43 0.78
CA VAL A 66 -7.35 -1.49 0.94
C VAL A 66 -6.13 -2.20 1.52
N CYS A 67 -5.03 -2.18 0.75
CA CYS A 67 -3.75 -2.78 1.12
C CYS A 67 -2.67 -1.69 1.22
N VAL A 68 -2.22 -1.39 2.43
CA VAL A 68 -1.07 -0.50 2.62
C VAL A 68 0.22 -1.23 2.29
N VAL A 69 1.08 -0.61 1.46
CA VAL A 69 2.38 -1.15 1.04
C VAL A 69 3.48 -0.12 1.29
N THR A 70 4.32 -0.32 2.31
CA THR A 70 5.27 0.69 2.75
C THR A 70 6.71 0.18 2.90
N ASN A 71 7.68 1.03 2.55
CA ASN A 71 9.11 0.77 2.69
C ASN A 71 9.63 1.31 4.03
N GLN A 72 9.89 0.44 5.02
CA GLN A 72 10.29 0.82 6.37
C GLN A 72 11.69 0.30 6.73
N SER A 73 12.71 0.92 6.12
CA SER A 73 14.12 0.55 6.38
C SER A 73 14.64 0.82 7.81
N PRO A 74 14.00 1.65 8.66
CA PRO A 74 14.41 1.79 10.07
C PRO A 74 14.53 0.47 10.81
N ILE A 75 13.67 -0.50 10.51
CA ILE A 75 13.72 -1.86 11.11
C ILE A 75 15.08 -2.51 10.87
N MET A 76 15.54 -2.59 9.61
CA MET A 76 16.84 -3.18 9.27
C MET A 76 18.04 -2.27 9.61
N ARG A 77 17.78 -1.01 9.97
CA ARG A 77 18.79 -0.09 10.52
C ARG A 77 18.92 -0.20 12.04
N GLY A 78 18.01 -0.96 12.70
CA GLY A 78 18.00 -1.13 14.15
C GLY A 78 17.54 0.12 14.93
N LEU A 79 16.79 1.03 14.28
CA LEU A 79 16.25 2.22 14.95
C LEU A 79 15.05 1.88 15.81
N TRP A 80 14.24 0.94 15.38
CA TRP A 80 13.11 0.36 16.11
C TRP A 80 12.74 -1.01 15.52
N GLY A 81 11.95 -1.79 16.24
CA GLY A 81 11.64 -3.19 15.90
C GLY A 81 10.24 -3.38 15.29
N VAL A 82 9.91 -4.65 15.10
CA VAL A 82 8.58 -5.07 14.59
C VAL A 82 7.46 -4.69 15.55
N LYS A 83 7.73 -4.69 16.86
CA LYS A 83 6.75 -4.33 17.88
C LYS A 83 6.30 -2.87 17.75
N GLU A 84 7.25 -1.96 17.66
CA GLU A 84 6.98 -0.52 17.48
C GLU A 84 6.23 -0.27 16.16
N MET A 85 6.63 -0.95 15.09
CA MET A 85 5.92 -0.88 13.81
C MET A 85 4.45 -1.31 13.95
N HIS A 86 4.19 -2.43 14.65
CA HIS A 86 2.81 -2.86 14.90
C HIS A 86 2.00 -1.81 15.69
N GLN A 87 2.60 -1.21 16.71
CA GLN A 87 1.95 -0.15 17.49
C GLN A 87 1.60 1.08 16.64
N ILE A 88 2.50 1.48 15.73
CA ILE A 88 2.25 2.58 14.79
C ILE A 88 1.06 2.26 13.89
N HIS A 89 1.02 1.05 13.31
CA HIS A 89 -0.07 0.68 12.40
C HIS A 89 -1.39 0.42 13.12
N ASP A 90 -1.37 -0.14 14.33
CA ASP A 90 -2.59 -0.29 15.15
C ASP A 90 -3.17 1.08 15.51
N SER A 91 -2.30 2.06 15.80
CA SER A 91 -2.72 3.45 16.04
C SER A 91 -3.31 4.09 14.78
N LEU A 92 -2.66 3.90 13.62
CA LEU A 92 -3.16 4.39 12.33
C LEU A 92 -4.56 3.86 12.02
N ARG A 93 -4.79 2.54 12.19
CA ARG A 93 -6.10 1.92 12.00
C ARG A 93 -7.16 2.50 12.92
N ARG A 94 -6.83 2.65 14.21
CA ARG A 94 -7.75 3.23 15.18
C ARG A 94 -8.14 4.67 14.81
N MET A 95 -7.16 5.52 14.49
CA MET A 95 -7.40 6.91 14.10
C MET A 95 -8.31 6.99 12.86
N PHE A 96 -8.14 6.12 11.90
CA PHE A 96 -8.99 6.06 10.71
C PHE A 96 -10.43 5.71 11.06
N LEU A 97 -10.64 4.63 11.83
CA LEU A 97 -11.98 4.17 12.23
C LEU A 97 -12.69 5.14 13.19
N GLU A 98 -11.96 5.97 13.93
CA GLU A 98 -12.54 7.05 14.74
C GLU A 98 -13.10 8.18 13.87
N ILE A 99 -12.58 8.40 12.66
CA ILE A 99 -13.02 9.44 11.73
C ILE A 99 -14.12 8.91 10.78
N ASP A 100 -13.90 7.75 10.19
CA ASP A 100 -14.84 7.12 9.25
C ASP A 100 -14.93 5.62 9.56
N PRO A 101 -16.10 5.09 9.96
CA PRO A 101 -16.26 3.67 10.33
C PRO A 101 -16.00 2.70 9.18
N ASP A 102 -16.04 3.16 7.93
CA ASP A 102 -15.70 2.36 6.75
C ASP A 102 -14.21 2.41 6.41
N ALA A 103 -13.41 3.27 7.07
CA ALA A 103 -11.99 3.47 6.78
C ALA A 103 -11.11 2.32 7.33
N HIS A 104 -11.39 1.10 6.92
CA HIS A 104 -10.68 -0.10 7.34
C HIS A 104 -9.49 -0.40 6.39
N LEU A 105 -8.34 -0.79 6.97
CA LEU A 105 -7.18 -1.26 6.22
C LEU A 105 -7.14 -2.79 6.25
N ASP A 106 -7.44 -3.43 5.12
CA ASP A 106 -7.56 -4.89 5.03
C ASP A 106 -6.22 -5.60 5.20
N ALA A 107 -5.14 -4.99 4.72
CA ALA A 107 -3.78 -5.47 4.95
C ALA A 107 -2.78 -4.31 5.05
N VAL A 108 -1.70 -4.52 5.81
CA VAL A 108 -0.52 -3.65 5.80
C VAL A 108 0.72 -4.52 5.58
N LEU A 109 1.40 -4.28 4.47
CA LEU A 109 2.62 -4.98 4.08
C LEU A 109 3.82 -4.04 4.17
N VAL A 110 4.84 -4.49 4.87
CA VAL A 110 6.03 -3.70 5.18
C VAL A 110 7.28 -4.36 4.64
N CYS A 111 8.00 -3.66 3.78
CA CYS A 111 9.36 -4.03 3.44
C CYS A 111 10.33 -3.42 4.46
N PRO A 112 11.00 -4.22 5.31
CA PRO A 112 11.94 -3.74 6.30
C PRO A 112 13.33 -3.43 5.73
N HIS A 113 13.61 -3.83 4.48
CA HIS A 113 14.95 -3.87 3.90
C HIS A 113 15.44 -2.48 3.49
N ARG A 114 16.77 -2.32 3.53
CA ARG A 114 17.46 -1.14 2.99
C ARG A 114 17.61 -1.26 1.48
N HIS A 115 17.85 -0.17 0.79
CA HIS A 115 18.08 -0.18 -0.66
C HIS A 115 19.22 -1.13 -1.07
N ARG A 116 20.31 -1.17 -0.31
CA ARG A 116 21.47 -2.04 -0.59
C ARG A 116 21.19 -3.54 -0.43
N ASP A 117 20.10 -3.91 0.27
CA ASP A 117 19.75 -5.32 0.51
C ASP A 117 19.12 -5.98 -0.74
N ARG A 118 18.78 -5.21 -1.77
CA ARG A 118 18.30 -5.63 -3.10
C ARG A 118 17.22 -6.71 -3.05
N CYS A 119 16.26 -6.57 -2.13
CA CYS A 119 15.15 -7.50 -1.99
C CYS A 119 14.07 -7.28 -3.07
N ASN A 120 13.23 -8.29 -3.29
CA ASN A 120 12.13 -8.21 -4.26
C ASN A 120 10.87 -7.53 -3.72
N CYS A 121 10.80 -7.24 -2.41
CA CYS A 121 9.64 -6.61 -1.80
C CYS A 121 9.71 -5.09 -1.78
N ARG A 122 10.92 -4.50 -1.71
CA ARG A 122 11.06 -3.05 -1.62
C ARG A 122 10.65 -2.37 -2.93
N LYS A 123 9.65 -1.48 -2.87
CA LYS A 123 9.30 -0.62 -4.00
C LYS A 123 10.55 0.11 -4.53
N PRO A 124 10.83 0.11 -5.85
CA PRO A 124 9.92 -0.14 -6.96
C PRO A 124 9.70 -1.61 -7.35
N MET A 125 10.24 -2.59 -6.62
CA MET A 125 9.93 -3.99 -6.90
C MET A 125 8.48 -4.31 -6.48
N PRO A 126 7.73 -5.10 -7.29
CA PRO A 126 6.31 -5.35 -7.07
C PRO A 126 6.00 -6.45 -6.04
N GLY A 127 6.99 -6.94 -5.31
CA GLY A 127 6.81 -8.11 -4.44
C GLY A 127 5.75 -7.95 -3.36
N MET A 128 5.62 -6.76 -2.74
CA MET A 128 4.55 -6.50 -1.78
C MET A 128 3.17 -6.49 -2.45
N LEU A 129 3.05 -5.93 -3.67
CA LEU A 129 1.79 -5.88 -4.40
C LEU A 129 1.32 -7.29 -4.77
N ARG A 130 2.22 -8.13 -5.29
CA ARG A 130 1.95 -9.55 -5.59
C ARG A 130 1.51 -10.33 -4.35
N LEU A 131 2.17 -10.08 -3.21
CA LEU A 131 1.80 -10.72 -1.95
C LEU A 131 0.42 -10.25 -1.47
N GLY A 132 0.16 -8.94 -1.49
CA GLY A 132 -1.12 -8.36 -1.10
C GLY A 132 -2.28 -8.87 -1.95
N GLU A 133 -2.07 -9.01 -3.26
CA GLU A 133 -3.05 -9.63 -4.15
C GLU A 133 -3.38 -11.08 -3.74
N ARG A 134 -2.37 -11.91 -3.47
CA ARG A 134 -2.58 -13.30 -3.05
C ARG A 134 -3.30 -13.39 -1.70
N LEU A 135 -2.93 -12.55 -0.74
CA LEU A 135 -3.57 -12.51 0.57
C LEU A 135 -5.05 -12.12 0.49
N LEU A 136 -5.35 -11.03 -0.22
CA LEU A 136 -6.70 -10.49 -0.26
C LEU A 136 -7.64 -11.27 -1.19
N ARG A 137 -7.09 -11.99 -2.16
CA ARG A 137 -7.86 -12.92 -3.02
C ARG A 137 -7.89 -14.37 -2.52
N GLY A 138 -7.42 -14.62 -1.30
CA GLY A 138 -7.54 -15.92 -0.63
C GLY A 138 -6.61 -17.02 -1.15
N HIS A 139 -5.49 -16.65 -1.79
CA HIS A 139 -4.49 -17.61 -2.28
C HIS A 139 -3.34 -17.87 -1.30
N GLU A 140 -3.38 -17.27 -0.12
CA GLU A 140 -2.39 -17.42 0.94
C GLU A 140 -3.08 -17.63 2.29
N ASP A 141 -2.44 -18.36 3.19
CA ASP A 141 -2.87 -18.47 4.59
C ASP A 141 -2.86 -17.09 5.26
N ASN A 142 -4.00 -16.73 5.84
CA ASN A 142 -4.22 -15.40 6.36
C ASN A 142 -4.16 -15.42 7.89
N GLN A 143 -3.00 -15.08 8.47
CA GLN A 143 -2.83 -14.83 9.89
C GLN A 143 -2.75 -13.32 10.14
N GLU A 144 -3.26 -12.87 11.27
CA GLU A 144 -3.29 -11.43 11.58
C GLU A 144 -1.90 -10.77 11.52
N ARG A 145 -0.87 -11.49 11.99
CA ARG A 145 0.53 -11.00 11.98
C ARG A 145 1.48 -12.12 11.58
N MET A 146 2.23 -11.90 10.53
CA MET A 146 3.17 -12.88 10.00
C MET A 146 4.36 -12.24 9.29
N ILE A 147 5.38 -13.03 9.00
CA ILE A 147 6.49 -12.64 8.14
C ILE A 147 6.54 -13.65 7.01
N ILE A 148 6.35 -13.17 5.77
CA ILE A 148 6.35 -14.01 4.57
C ILE A 148 7.60 -13.72 3.76
N GLU A 149 8.40 -14.76 3.50
CA GLU A 149 9.51 -14.66 2.56
C GLU A 149 8.97 -14.54 1.14
N ILE A 150 9.48 -13.56 0.42
CA ILE A 150 9.19 -13.41 -1.00
C ILE A 150 10.33 -14.02 -1.79
N ASP A 151 10.00 -15.00 -2.60
CA ASP A 151 10.93 -15.60 -3.55
C ASP A 151 11.60 -14.55 -4.42
N ALA A 152 12.79 -14.88 -4.91
CA ALA A 152 13.54 -14.00 -5.81
C ALA A 152 12.72 -13.51 -7.00
N GLY A 153 11.67 -14.24 -7.37
CA GLY A 153 10.72 -13.89 -8.43
C GLY A 153 11.41 -13.62 -9.77
N SER A 154 10.64 -13.44 -10.81
CA SER A 154 11.18 -12.96 -12.09
C SER A 154 11.66 -11.52 -11.95
N LYS A 155 12.86 -11.24 -12.40
CA LYS A 155 13.39 -9.87 -12.48
C LYS A 155 12.42 -9.00 -13.31
N VAL A 156 12.14 -7.79 -12.80
CA VAL A 156 11.37 -6.82 -13.58
C VAL A 156 12.21 -6.39 -14.78
N ASN A 157 11.67 -6.58 -15.97
CA ASN A 157 12.27 -6.04 -17.17
C ASN A 157 11.66 -4.67 -17.50
N TRP A 158 12.35 -3.62 -17.08
CA TRP A 158 11.93 -2.22 -17.25
C TRP A 158 11.88 -1.74 -18.70
N TRP A 159 12.41 -2.53 -19.64
CA TRP A 159 12.41 -2.22 -21.08
C TRP A 159 11.18 -2.77 -21.80
N ASN A 160 10.50 -3.76 -21.21
CA ASN A 160 9.29 -4.32 -21.77
C ASN A 160 8.12 -3.33 -21.65
N PRO A 161 7.05 -3.50 -22.44
CA PRO A 161 5.79 -2.84 -22.18
C PRO A 161 5.25 -3.18 -20.79
N LYS A 162 4.44 -2.28 -20.24
CA LYS A 162 3.70 -2.54 -19.01
C LYS A 162 2.84 -3.80 -19.19
N ILE A 163 2.90 -4.69 -18.21
CA ILE A 163 2.04 -5.90 -18.21
C ILE A 163 0.59 -5.53 -17.90
N THR A 164 -0.34 -6.42 -18.22
CA THR A 164 -1.74 -6.27 -17.83
C THR A 164 -1.92 -6.76 -16.38
N ALA A 165 -2.65 -6.00 -15.57
CA ALA A 165 -3.03 -6.41 -14.23
C ALA A 165 -4.00 -7.60 -14.27
N ASN A 166 -4.00 -8.38 -13.19
CA ASN A 166 -4.99 -9.47 -13.03
C ASN A 166 -6.42 -8.95 -12.85
N HIS A 167 -6.55 -7.73 -12.31
CA HIS A 167 -7.85 -7.06 -12.19
C HIS A 167 -7.75 -5.63 -12.75
N PRO A 168 -8.65 -5.22 -13.67
CA PRO A 168 -8.54 -3.95 -14.39
C PRO A 168 -8.66 -2.71 -13.49
N LEU A 169 -9.37 -2.83 -12.37
CA LEU A 169 -9.56 -1.73 -11.43
C LEU A 169 -8.49 -1.65 -10.34
N ASP A 170 -7.59 -2.62 -10.23
CA ASP A 170 -6.50 -2.55 -9.25
C ASP A 170 -5.65 -1.29 -9.44
N VAL A 171 -5.32 -0.64 -8.33
CA VAL A 171 -4.57 0.63 -8.35
C VAL A 171 -3.36 0.61 -7.43
N MET A 172 -2.34 1.41 -7.78
CA MET A 172 -1.26 1.81 -6.89
C MET A 172 -1.29 3.33 -6.69
N ILE A 173 -1.36 3.78 -5.45
CA ILE A 173 -1.39 5.18 -5.06
C ILE A 173 -0.16 5.47 -4.19
N GLY A 174 0.64 6.47 -4.59
CA GLY A 174 1.86 6.82 -3.88
C GLY A 174 2.39 8.20 -4.24
N ASP A 175 3.30 8.73 -3.42
CA ASP A 175 3.90 10.05 -3.62
C ASP A 175 5.22 10.00 -4.38
N ARG A 176 5.83 8.80 -4.52
CA ARG A 176 7.17 8.60 -5.07
C ARG A 176 7.18 7.81 -6.36
N ASP A 177 8.23 8.03 -7.17
CA ASP A 177 8.47 7.23 -8.37
C ASP A 177 8.65 5.73 -8.06
N SER A 178 9.11 5.39 -6.85
CA SER A 178 9.18 3.99 -6.41
C SER A 178 7.81 3.31 -6.31
N ASP A 179 6.77 4.06 -5.99
CA ASP A 179 5.40 3.58 -5.91
C ASP A 179 4.85 3.36 -7.31
N MET A 180 5.02 4.37 -8.16
CA MET A 180 4.65 4.29 -9.56
C MET A 180 5.36 3.14 -10.27
N GLY A 181 6.66 2.95 -10.00
CA GLY A 181 7.42 1.82 -10.53
C GLY A 181 6.89 0.46 -10.09
N ALA A 182 6.53 0.32 -8.81
CA ALA A 182 5.94 -0.93 -8.30
C ALA A 182 4.59 -1.23 -8.95
N GLY A 183 3.70 -0.22 -9.04
CA GLY A 183 2.41 -0.33 -9.70
C GLY A 183 2.55 -0.66 -11.19
N TRP A 184 3.44 0.02 -11.91
CA TRP A 184 3.74 -0.24 -13.31
C TRP A 184 4.24 -1.68 -13.52
N ALA A 185 5.17 -2.14 -12.68
CA ALA A 185 5.74 -3.49 -12.77
C ALA A 185 4.73 -4.60 -12.41
N HIS A 186 3.59 -4.24 -11.80
CA HIS A 186 2.47 -5.14 -11.50
C HIS A 186 1.27 -4.91 -12.42
N GLY A 187 1.36 -3.97 -13.37
CA GLY A 187 0.33 -3.71 -14.38
C GLY A 187 -0.80 -2.77 -13.92
N LEU A 188 -0.73 -2.23 -12.72
CA LEU A 188 -1.82 -1.49 -12.08
C LEU A 188 -2.05 -0.10 -12.70
N ARG A 189 -3.26 0.45 -12.56
CA ARG A 189 -3.47 1.88 -12.70
C ARG A 189 -2.67 2.59 -11.61
N CYS A 190 -1.92 3.63 -11.96
CA CYS A 190 -1.02 4.32 -11.02
C CYS A 190 -1.51 5.76 -10.81
N PHE A 191 -1.63 6.18 -9.55
CA PHE A 191 -2.02 7.55 -9.21
C PHE A 191 -0.95 8.17 -8.32
N LYS A 192 -0.23 9.15 -8.86
CA LYS A 192 0.80 9.87 -8.11
C LYS A 192 0.18 11.04 -7.37
N VAL A 193 0.40 11.10 -6.07
CA VAL A 193 -0.11 12.18 -5.23
C VAL A 193 1.00 13.16 -4.85
N ASN A 194 0.60 14.40 -4.53
CA ASN A 194 1.48 15.31 -3.82
C ASN A 194 1.51 14.91 -2.33
N TRP A 195 2.70 14.77 -1.76
CA TRP A 195 2.92 14.34 -0.39
C TRP A 195 2.25 15.22 0.68
N ASN A 196 1.89 16.46 0.34
CA ASN A 196 1.13 17.38 1.22
C ASN A 196 -0.39 17.18 1.14
N LEU A 197 -0.89 16.59 0.05
CA LEU A 197 -2.32 16.43 -0.21
C LEU A 197 -2.79 15.00 0.03
N GLY A 198 -1.91 14.01 -0.19
CA GLY A 198 -2.18 12.61 0.04
C GLY A 198 -3.32 12.01 -0.78
N LEU A 199 -3.88 10.93 -0.26
CA LEU A 199 -4.88 10.09 -0.91
C LEU A 199 -6.13 10.86 -1.35
N ALA A 200 -6.64 11.77 -0.53
CA ALA A 200 -7.86 12.52 -0.80
C ALA A 200 -7.82 13.27 -2.15
N SER A 201 -6.63 13.68 -2.60
CA SER A 201 -6.45 14.42 -3.85
C SER A 201 -6.74 13.62 -5.13
N VAL A 202 -6.77 12.29 -5.05
CA VAL A 202 -6.97 11.42 -6.22
C VAL A 202 -8.15 10.46 -6.07
N THR A 203 -8.82 10.42 -4.93
CA THR A 203 -9.88 9.44 -4.63
C THR A 203 -10.99 9.44 -5.69
N THR A 204 -11.47 10.59 -6.12
CA THR A 204 -12.50 10.69 -7.18
C THR A 204 -12.02 10.10 -8.50
N ARG A 205 -10.73 10.31 -8.85
CA ARG A 205 -10.14 9.72 -10.06
C ARG A 205 -10.01 8.21 -9.97
N VAL A 206 -9.64 7.69 -8.79
CA VAL A 206 -9.54 6.23 -8.55
C VAL A 206 -10.89 5.56 -8.71
N LEU A 207 -11.95 6.20 -8.22
CA LEU A 207 -13.34 5.73 -8.29
C LEU A 207 -13.97 5.87 -9.69
N ASP A 208 -13.33 6.59 -10.61
CA ASP A 208 -13.70 6.61 -12.02
C ASP A 208 -13.06 5.42 -12.75
N ASP A 209 -13.85 4.42 -13.10
CA ASP A 209 -13.41 3.22 -13.82
C ASP A 209 -12.81 3.56 -15.20
N GLY A 210 -13.13 4.71 -15.77
CA GLY A 210 -12.59 5.21 -17.03
C GLY A 210 -11.20 5.83 -16.91
N ASP A 211 -10.79 6.30 -15.71
CA ASP A 211 -9.48 6.91 -15.50
C ASP A 211 -8.38 5.83 -15.45
N GLN A 212 -7.50 5.84 -16.44
CA GLN A 212 -6.40 4.87 -16.55
C GLN A 212 -5.19 5.21 -15.65
N GLY A 213 -5.31 6.24 -14.82
CA GLY A 213 -4.23 6.73 -13.95
C GLY A 213 -3.17 7.55 -14.68
N ASP A 214 -2.13 7.88 -13.95
CA ASP A 214 -1.03 8.71 -14.44
C ASP A 214 -0.05 7.87 -15.28
N ARG A 215 0.45 8.49 -16.35
CA ARG A 215 1.50 7.88 -17.17
C ARG A 215 2.79 7.81 -16.36
N PHE A 216 3.38 6.62 -16.31
CA PHE A 216 4.70 6.40 -15.73
C PHE A 216 5.60 5.71 -16.76
N GLU A 217 6.78 6.27 -16.96
CA GLU A 217 7.84 5.66 -17.76
C GLU A 217 8.99 5.31 -16.84
N PRO A 218 9.36 4.01 -16.72
CA PRO A 218 10.56 3.63 -15.99
C PRO A 218 11.77 4.37 -16.54
N LEU A 219 12.68 4.81 -15.66
CA LEU A 219 13.94 5.37 -16.08
C LEU A 219 14.69 4.33 -16.93
N ARG A 220 14.87 4.64 -18.18
CA ARG A 220 15.59 3.82 -19.17
C ARG A 220 17.06 4.23 -19.20
#